data_ade1437db3e32b0936685c54cd4785d9
#
_entry.id   ade1437db3e32b0936685c54cd4785d9
#
_cell.length_a   1.000
_cell.length_b   1.000
_cell.length_c   1.000
_cell.angle_alpha   90.00
_cell.angle_beta   90.00
_cell.angle_gamma   90.00
#
_symmetry.space_group_name_H-M   'P 1'
#
loop_
_entity.id
_entity.type
_entity.pdbx_description
1 polymer ?
#
loop_
_entity_poly.entity_id
_entity_poly.type
_entity_poly.pdbx_seq_one_letter_code
_entity_poly.pdbx_strand_id
1 'polypeptide(L)'
;MTAALVLRAVIGAALVAYVLSGVAAFGAGVWDLLARGRLAERQRAAIAHAIAPIWEANHIWLILVVVLAFTGFPVAFAVVATALHIPIAMALVGVVLRGAAFTFRAYGLQRSDLRARWGWVFAWS
;
A
#
# COMPACT_ATOMS: atom_id res chain seq x y z
N MET A 1 -14.79 30.16 6.39
CA MET A 1 -14.46 28.95 5.57
C MET A 1 -15.52 27.90 5.85
N THR A 2 -16.18 27.35 4.84
CA THR A 2 -17.26 26.37 5.06
C THR A 2 -16.67 25.02 5.46
N ALA A 3 -17.36 24.28 6.32
CA ALA A 3 -16.93 22.93 6.76
C ALA A 3 -16.61 22.00 5.57
N ALA A 4 -17.40 22.12 4.49
CA ALA A 4 -17.19 21.37 3.25
C ALA A 4 -15.84 21.71 2.58
N LEU A 5 -15.38 22.95 2.64
CA LEU A 5 -14.09 23.34 2.07
C LEU A 5 -12.93 22.75 2.89
N VAL A 6 -13.04 22.79 4.21
CA VAL A 6 -12.05 22.18 5.12
C VAL A 6 -11.97 20.68 4.85
N LEU A 7 -13.11 20.00 4.77
CA LEU A 7 -13.15 18.57 4.53
C LEU A 7 -12.49 18.18 3.19
N ARG A 8 -12.78 18.94 2.11
CA ARG A 8 -12.12 18.74 0.81
C ARG A 8 -10.61 18.93 0.88
N ALA A 9 -10.15 19.95 1.61
CA ALA A 9 -8.73 20.21 1.79
C ALA A 9 -8.04 19.07 2.55
N VAL A 10 -8.68 18.54 3.61
CA VAL A 10 -8.14 17.40 4.37
C VAL A 10 -8.10 16.13 3.52
N ILE A 11 -9.16 15.83 2.78
CA ILE A 11 -9.17 14.67 1.85
C ILE A 11 -8.07 14.84 0.79
N GLY A 12 -7.92 16.03 0.21
CA GLY A 12 -6.88 16.32 -0.76
C GLY A 12 -5.48 16.12 -0.21
N ALA A 13 -5.21 16.63 0.99
CA ALA A 13 -3.92 16.43 1.67
C ALA A 13 -3.66 14.94 1.98
N ALA A 14 -4.67 14.22 2.45
CA ALA A 14 -4.57 12.78 2.71
C ALA A 14 -4.32 11.97 1.43
N LEU A 15 -4.96 12.34 0.31
CA LEU A 15 -4.68 11.73 -1.00
C LEU A 15 -3.24 11.97 -1.47
N VAL A 16 -2.72 13.18 -1.30
CA VAL A 16 -1.31 13.48 -1.64
C VAL A 16 -0.37 12.64 -0.80
N ALA A 17 -0.61 12.56 0.52
CA ALA A 17 0.21 11.73 1.42
C ALA A 17 0.12 10.24 1.07
N TYR A 18 -1.08 9.74 0.72
CA TYR A 18 -1.30 8.38 0.23
C TYR A 18 -0.50 8.08 -1.04
N VAL A 19 -0.58 8.96 -2.03
CA VAL A 19 0.13 8.78 -3.31
C VAL A 19 1.65 8.80 -3.10
N LEU A 20 2.17 9.76 -2.33
CA LEU A 20 3.62 9.88 -2.08
C LEU A 20 4.17 8.67 -1.33
N SER A 21 3.48 8.22 -0.27
CA SER A 21 3.89 7.02 0.46
C SER A 21 3.71 5.74 -0.37
N GLY A 22 2.68 5.69 -1.22
CA GLY A 22 2.44 4.59 -2.16
C GLY A 22 3.55 4.47 -3.20
N VAL A 23 3.95 5.58 -3.83
CA VAL A 23 5.08 5.59 -4.80
C VAL A 23 6.36 5.09 -4.15
N ALA A 24 6.65 5.50 -2.91
CA ALA A 24 7.81 5.00 -2.18
C ALA A 24 7.74 3.48 -1.93
N ALA A 25 6.56 2.97 -1.54
CA ALA A 25 6.36 1.55 -1.30
C ALA A 25 6.46 0.69 -2.58
N PHE A 26 5.91 1.16 -3.71
CA PHE A 26 6.02 0.47 -4.99
C PHE A 26 7.44 0.56 -5.56
N GLY A 27 8.10 1.72 -5.45
CA GLY A 27 9.50 1.90 -5.85
C GLY A 27 10.43 0.93 -5.13
N ALA A 28 10.22 0.69 -3.85
CA ALA A 28 10.97 -0.31 -3.10
C ALA A 28 10.76 -1.74 -3.62
N GLY A 29 9.55 -2.09 -4.09
CA GLY A 29 9.29 -3.37 -4.75
C GLY A 29 10.14 -3.55 -6.01
N VAL A 30 10.29 -2.49 -6.81
CA VAL A 30 11.17 -2.50 -8.00
C VAL A 30 12.63 -2.71 -7.60
N TRP A 31 13.13 -1.99 -6.58
CA TRP A 31 14.49 -2.18 -6.08
C TRP A 31 14.72 -3.59 -5.51
N ASP A 32 13.73 -4.15 -4.85
CA ASP A 32 13.78 -5.53 -4.36
C ASP A 32 13.96 -6.56 -5.48
N LEU A 33 13.27 -6.37 -6.61
CA LEU A 33 13.42 -7.20 -7.81
C LEU A 33 14.79 -7.03 -8.48
N LEU A 34 15.35 -5.82 -8.45
CA LEU A 34 16.64 -5.51 -9.06
C LEU A 34 17.83 -5.95 -8.18
N ALA A 35 17.61 -6.23 -6.90
CA ALA A 35 18.64 -6.67 -5.98
C ALA A 35 19.21 -8.04 -6.42
N ARG A 36 20.48 -8.04 -6.86
CA ARG A 36 21.18 -9.22 -7.39
C ARG A 36 22.60 -9.34 -6.80
N GLY A 37 23.16 -10.55 -6.89
CA GLY A 37 24.53 -10.81 -6.48
C GLY A 37 24.69 -11.16 -4.98
N ARG A 38 25.93 -11.16 -4.49
CA ARG A 38 26.29 -11.65 -3.14
C ARG A 38 25.66 -10.83 -1.99
N LEU A 39 25.24 -9.59 -2.23
CA LEU A 39 24.64 -8.69 -1.24
C LEU A 39 23.12 -8.59 -1.35
N ALA A 40 22.48 -9.30 -2.29
CA ALA A 40 21.06 -9.21 -2.58
C ALA A 40 20.18 -9.43 -1.33
N GLU A 41 20.49 -10.42 -0.49
CA GLU A 41 19.73 -10.68 0.73
C GLU A 41 19.82 -9.52 1.75
N ARG A 42 21.00 -8.95 1.91
CA ARG A 42 21.20 -7.79 2.79
C ARG A 42 20.45 -6.55 2.28
N GLN A 43 20.49 -6.32 0.97
CA GLN A 43 19.76 -5.22 0.33
C GLN A 43 18.25 -5.40 0.51
N ARG A 44 17.71 -6.57 0.24
CA ARG A 44 16.29 -6.89 0.43
C ARG A 44 15.85 -6.74 1.89
N ALA A 45 16.65 -7.18 2.84
CA ALA A 45 16.36 -7.00 4.26
C ALA A 45 16.33 -5.52 4.66
N ALA A 46 17.28 -4.72 4.18
CA ALA A 46 17.33 -3.29 4.42
C ALA A 46 16.11 -2.56 3.80
N ILE A 47 15.74 -2.89 2.55
CA ILE A 47 14.56 -2.35 1.87
C ILE A 47 13.29 -2.72 2.65
N ALA A 48 13.12 -3.98 3.04
CA ALA A 48 11.94 -4.42 3.77
C ALA A 48 11.80 -3.68 5.11
N HIS A 49 12.90 -3.49 5.84
CA HIS A 49 12.88 -2.77 7.11
C HIS A 49 12.56 -1.28 6.96
N ALA A 50 13.12 -0.63 5.93
CA ALA A 50 12.87 0.79 5.66
C ALA A 50 11.44 1.07 5.19
N ILE A 51 10.82 0.10 4.47
CA ILE A 51 9.50 0.27 3.87
C ILE A 51 8.35 -0.06 4.82
N ALA A 52 8.57 -0.87 5.84
CA ALA A 52 7.54 -1.27 6.79
C ALA A 52 6.72 -0.09 7.33
N PRO A 53 7.33 0.95 7.93
CA PRO A 53 6.58 2.08 8.48
C PRO A 53 5.91 2.92 7.39
N ILE A 54 6.49 3.00 6.19
CA ILE A 54 5.90 3.74 5.07
C ILE A 54 4.65 3.04 4.55
N TRP A 55 4.68 1.71 4.47
CA TRP A 55 3.54 0.91 4.06
C TRP A 55 2.38 1.00 5.07
N GLU A 56 2.67 0.96 6.37
CA GLU A 56 1.67 1.15 7.43
C GLU A 56 1.05 2.56 7.36
N ALA A 57 1.87 3.60 7.21
CA ALA A 57 1.39 4.97 7.05
C ALA A 57 0.52 5.13 5.79
N ASN A 58 0.87 4.49 4.68
CA ASN A 58 0.08 4.52 3.46
C ASN A 58 -1.34 3.97 3.69
N HIS A 59 -1.50 2.88 4.42
CA HIS A 59 -2.80 2.32 4.78
C HIS A 59 -3.63 3.26 5.64
N ILE A 60 -3.01 3.95 6.58
CA ILE A 60 -3.70 4.94 7.45
C ILE A 60 -4.27 6.07 6.58
N TRP A 61 -3.49 6.59 5.63
CA TRP A 61 -3.96 7.63 4.72
C TRP A 61 -5.11 7.15 3.82
N LEU A 62 -5.05 5.92 3.32
CA LEU A 62 -6.12 5.32 2.53
C LEU A 62 -7.42 5.22 3.34
N ILE A 63 -7.34 4.68 4.56
CA ILE A 63 -8.50 4.55 5.45
C ILE A 63 -9.10 5.93 5.75
N LEU A 64 -8.26 6.92 6.05
CA LEU A 64 -8.72 8.29 6.30
C LEU A 64 -9.49 8.86 5.10
N VAL A 65 -8.96 8.71 3.89
CA VAL A 65 -9.64 9.18 2.66
C VAL A 65 -10.98 8.48 2.49
N VAL A 66 -11.04 7.16 2.63
CA VAL A 66 -12.27 6.37 2.46
C VAL A 66 -13.33 6.80 3.48
N VAL A 67 -12.95 6.90 4.76
CA VAL A 67 -13.87 7.29 5.84
C VAL A 67 -14.40 8.71 5.63
N LEU A 68 -13.52 9.66 5.33
CA LEU A 68 -13.93 11.06 5.13
C LEU A 68 -14.76 11.24 3.85
N ALA A 69 -14.46 10.50 2.79
CA ALA A 69 -15.26 10.52 1.55
C ALA A 69 -16.65 9.91 1.79
N PHE A 70 -16.72 8.78 2.46
CA PHE A 70 -17.98 8.10 2.79
C PHE A 70 -18.87 8.93 3.70
N THR A 71 -18.31 9.55 4.75
CA THR A 71 -19.08 10.32 5.74
C THR A 71 -19.44 11.72 5.26
N GLY A 72 -18.53 12.38 4.56
CA GLY A 72 -18.71 13.76 4.12
C GLY A 72 -19.38 13.93 2.77
N PHE A 73 -19.23 12.96 1.87
CA PHE A 73 -19.77 12.99 0.51
C PHE A 73 -20.40 11.63 0.11
N PRO A 74 -21.42 11.15 0.85
CA PRO A 74 -21.94 9.78 0.66
C PRO A 74 -22.46 9.51 -0.75
N VAL A 75 -23.12 10.48 -1.39
CA VAL A 75 -23.64 10.33 -2.77
C VAL A 75 -22.50 10.20 -3.77
N ALA A 76 -21.50 11.08 -3.69
CA ALA A 76 -20.33 11.01 -4.57
C ALA A 76 -19.55 9.72 -4.36
N PHE A 77 -19.37 9.32 -3.11
CA PHE A 77 -18.72 8.07 -2.75
C PHE A 77 -19.46 6.86 -3.35
N ALA A 78 -20.78 6.79 -3.22
CA ALA A 78 -21.59 5.72 -3.78
C ALA A 78 -21.47 5.64 -5.31
N VAL A 79 -21.49 6.77 -6.02
CA VAL A 79 -21.32 6.81 -7.47
C VAL A 79 -19.94 6.28 -7.89
N VAL A 80 -18.88 6.76 -7.25
CA VAL A 80 -17.51 6.31 -7.53
C VAL A 80 -17.33 4.84 -7.19
N ALA A 81 -17.79 4.39 -6.02
CA ALA A 81 -17.68 3.01 -5.59
C ALA A 81 -18.45 2.06 -6.52
N THR A 82 -19.63 2.45 -7.00
CA THR A 82 -20.41 1.66 -7.94
C THR A 82 -19.77 1.63 -9.32
N ALA A 83 -19.30 2.76 -9.82
CA ALA A 83 -18.67 2.85 -11.14
C ALA A 83 -17.34 2.10 -11.21
N LEU A 84 -16.57 2.13 -10.13
CA LEU A 84 -15.22 1.54 -10.04
C LEU A 84 -15.17 0.27 -9.18
N HIS A 85 -16.29 -0.42 -8.96
CA HIS A 85 -16.33 -1.59 -8.05
C HIS A 85 -15.33 -2.69 -8.45
N ILE A 86 -15.17 -2.97 -9.75
CA ILE A 86 -14.22 -3.99 -10.24
C ILE A 86 -12.76 -3.58 -9.94
N PRO A 87 -12.25 -2.42 -10.38
CA PRO A 87 -10.89 -2.02 -10.06
C PRO A 87 -10.65 -1.83 -8.56
N ILE A 88 -11.64 -1.38 -7.79
CA ILE A 88 -11.53 -1.28 -6.33
C ILE A 88 -11.40 -2.67 -5.70
N ALA A 89 -12.19 -3.65 -6.14
CA ALA A 89 -12.08 -5.02 -5.67
C ALA A 89 -10.71 -5.64 -6.00
N MET A 90 -10.22 -5.41 -7.22
CA MET A 90 -8.88 -5.87 -7.62
C MET A 90 -7.77 -5.20 -6.79
N ALA A 91 -7.87 -3.89 -6.56
CA ALA A 91 -6.93 -3.16 -5.72
C ALA A 91 -6.94 -3.68 -4.27
N LEU A 92 -8.12 -3.99 -3.72
CA LEU A 92 -8.26 -4.56 -2.38
C LEU A 92 -7.56 -5.92 -2.28
N VAL A 93 -7.74 -6.80 -3.27
CA VAL A 93 -7.04 -8.09 -3.33
C VAL A 93 -5.53 -7.87 -3.38
N GLY A 94 -5.03 -6.92 -4.20
CA GLY A 94 -3.62 -6.56 -4.27
C GLY A 94 -3.08 -6.09 -2.92
N VAL A 95 -3.81 -5.21 -2.22
CA VAL A 95 -3.43 -4.71 -0.89
C VAL A 95 -3.34 -5.84 0.13
N VAL A 96 -4.32 -6.76 0.14
CA VAL A 96 -4.33 -7.92 1.06
C VAL A 96 -3.15 -8.86 0.77
N LEU A 97 -2.91 -9.18 -0.51
CA LEU A 97 -1.78 -10.03 -0.91
C LEU A 97 -0.44 -9.40 -0.55
N ARG A 98 -0.31 -8.08 -0.76
CA ARG A 98 0.91 -7.34 -0.40
C ARG A 98 1.15 -7.36 1.10
N GLY A 99 0.11 -7.14 1.92
CA GLY A 99 0.20 -7.21 3.37
C GLY A 99 0.56 -8.61 3.87
N ALA A 100 -0.08 -9.63 3.33
CA ALA A 100 0.24 -11.02 3.63
C ALA A 100 1.70 -11.35 3.24
N ALA A 101 2.12 -11.00 2.03
CA ALA A 101 3.49 -11.23 1.57
C ALA A 101 4.53 -10.53 2.44
N PHE A 102 4.25 -9.28 2.86
CA PHE A 102 5.12 -8.54 3.77
C PHE A 102 5.23 -9.24 5.13
N THR A 103 4.09 -9.62 5.73
CA THR A 103 4.06 -10.30 7.03
C THR A 103 4.79 -11.63 7.00
N PHE A 104 4.52 -12.48 6.00
CA PHE A 104 5.20 -13.77 5.85
C PHE A 104 6.69 -13.63 5.56
N ARG A 105 7.09 -12.55 4.91
CA ARG A 105 8.50 -12.27 4.64
C ARG A 105 9.24 -11.73 5.88
N ALA A 106 8.57 -10.92 6.69
CA ALA A 106 9.14 -10.32 7.91
C ALA A 106 9.18 -11.31 9.08
N TYR A 107 8.13 -12.09 9.26
CA TYR A 107 7.94 -12.99 10.40
C TYR A 107 7.96 -14.48 10.02
N GLY A 108 7.93 -14.80 8.73
CA GLY A 108 7.81 -16.17 8.23
C GLY A 108 9.12 -16.94 8.31
N LEU A 109 9.02 -18.03 9.05
CA LEU A 109 9.82 -19.26 9.07
C LEU A 109 11.16 -19.25 8.29
N GLN A 110 12.19 -19.76 8.92
CA GLN A 110 13.57 -19.98 8.43
C GLN A 110 13.69 -20.86 7.15
N ARG A 111 12.63 -21.06 6.38
CA ARG A 111 12.65 -21.81 5.12
C ARG A 111 12.86 -20.88 3.95
N SER A 112 14.03 -20.99 3.33
CA SER A 112 14.47 -20.21 2.17
C SER A 112 13.49 -20.25 0.99
N ASP A 113 12.86 -21.39 0.75
CA ASP A 113 11.97 -21.63 -0.40
C ASP A 113 10.65 -20.85 -0.29
N LEU A 114 10.11 -20.71 0.92
CA LEU A 114 8.91 -19.92 1.17
C LEU A 114 9.17 -18.42 1.05
N ARG A 115 10.33 -17.95 1.49
CA ARG A 115 10.73 -16.54 1.34
C ARG A 115 10.82 -16.11 -0.12
N ALA A 116 11.37 -16.96 -0.99
CA ALA A 116 11.47 -16.67 -2.41
C ALA A 116 10.08 -16.57 -3.06
N ARG A 117 9.17 -17.49 -2.76
CA ARG A 117 7.80 -17.50 -3.30
C ARG A 117 6.99 -16.27 -2.86
N TRP A 118 7.06 -15.90 -1.58
CA TRP A 118 6.39 -14.70 -1.06
C TRP A 118 7.04 -13.40 -1.55
N GLY A 119 8.32 -13.41 -1.88
CA GLY A 119 8.98 -12.29 -2.55
C GLY A 119 8.37 -11.99 -3.92
N TRP A 120 8.02 -13.00 -4.69
CA TRP A 120 7.32 -12.86 -5.97
C TRP A 120 5.90 -12.30 -5.79
N VAL A 121 5.14 -12.79 -4.84
CA VAL A 121 3.80 -12.25 -4.52
C VAL A 121 3.89 -10.77 -4.14
N PHE A 122 4.85 -10.39 -3.29
CA PHE A 122 5.08 -8.99 -2.91
C PHE A 122 5.41 -8.09 -4.11
N ALA A 123 6.17 -8.59 -5.07
CA ALA A 123 6.59 -7.81 -6.22
C ALA A 123 5.44 -7.56 -7.21
N TRP A 124 4.48 -8.49 -7.31
CA TRP A 124 3.37 -8.43 -8.25
C TRP A 124 2.05 -7.90 -7.65
N SER A 125 1.95 -7.80 -6.35
CA SER A 125 0.80 -7.20 -5.65
C SER A 125 0.93 -5.69 -5.48
#